data_bba28244e89bfadce119c5415e581f3f
#
_entry.id   bba28244e89bfadce119c5415e581f3f
#
_cell.length_a   1.000
_cell.length_b   1.000
_cell.length_c   1.000
_cell.angle_alpha   90.00
_cell.angle_beta   90.00
_cell.angle_gamma   90.00
#
_symmetry.space_group_name_H-M   'P 1'
#
loop_
_entity.id
_entity.type
_entity.pdbx_description
1 polymer ?
#
loop_
_entity_poly.entity_id
_entity_poly.type
_entity_poly.pdbx_seq_one_letter_code
_entity_poly.pdbx_strand_id
1 'polypeptide(L)'
;MSIPFTRWPEEFARRYREKGYWQDLPLTDILTRHAASDSIAVIDGERQLSYRELNQAADNLACSLRRQGIKPGETALVQLGNVAELYITFFALLKLGVSPVLALFSHQRSELNAYASQIEPALLIADRQHALFSGDDFLNTFVAEHSSIRVVQLHNDSGEHNLQDAINHPAEDFTATPSPADEVAYFQLSGGTTGTPKLIPRTHNDYYYSVRRSVEICQFTQQTRYLCAIPAAHNYAMSSPGSLGVFLAGGTVVLAADPSATLCFPLIEKHQVNVTALVPPAVSLWLQALTEGESRAQLASLKLLQVGGARLSATLAARIPAEIGCQLQQVFGMAEGLVNYTRLDDSAEKIIHTQGYPMCPDDEVWVADAEGNPLPQGEVGRLMTRGPYTFRGYYKIPQHNASAFDANGFYCSGDLISIDPEGYITVQGREKDQINRGGEKIAAEEIENLLLRHPAVIYAALVSMEDELMGEKSCAYLVVKEPLRAVQVRRFLREQGIAEFKLPDRVECVDSLPLTAVGKVDKKQLRQWLASRASA
;
A
#
# COMPACT_ATOMS: atom_id res chain seq x y z
N MET A 1 26.69 -11.01 5.90
CA MET A 1 26.75 -10.99 4.40
C MET A 1 25.70 -10.00 3.93
N SER A 2 25.95 -9.26 2.86
CA SER A 2 24.93 -8.38 2.29
C SER A 2 23.88 -9.21 1.54
N ILE A 3 22.63 -8.74 1.57
CA ILE A 3 21.53 -9.36 0.81
C ILE A 3 21.73 -9.02 -0.66
N PRO A 4 21.78 -10.00 -1.59
CA PRO A 4 21.95 -9.73 -3.00
C PRO A 4 20.67 -9.06 -3.57
N PHE A 5 20.85 -8.02 -4.36
CA PHE A 5 19.77 -7.33 -5.07
C PHE A 5 20.29 -6.61 -6.31
N THR A 6 19.41 -6.22 -7.22
CA THR A 6 19.78 -5.44 -8.42
C THR A 6 19.99 -3.99 -8.04
N ARG A 7 21.23 -3.51 -8.16
CA ARG A 7 21.62 -2.15 -7.78
C ARG A 7 21.33 -1.14 -8.90
N TRP A 8 21.17 0.12 -8.50
CA TRP A 8 21.25 1.20 -9.49
C TRP A 8 22.66 1.26 -10.08
N PRO A 9 22.82 1.54 -11.40
CA PRO A 9 24.13 1.82 -11.97
C PRO A 9 24.82 2.95 -11.22
N GLU A 10 26.15 2.88 -11.11
CA GLU A 10 26.93 3.81 -10.29
C GLU A 10 26.75 5.28 -10.71
N GLU A 11 26.60 5.54 -12.00
CA GLU A 11 26.34 6.88 -12.53
C GLU A 11 25.06 7.51 -11.98
N PHE A 12 23.98 6.70 -11.81
CA PHE A 12 22.72 7.14 -11.20
C PHE A 12 22.89 7.35 -9.71
N ALA A 13 23.51 6.40 -9.01
CA ALA A 13 23.75 6.49 -7.57
C ALA A 13 24.55 7.73 -7.20
N ARG A 14 25.61 8.03 -7.97
CA ARG A 14 26.40 9.25 -7.80
C ARG A 14 25.57 10.52 -8.02
N ARG A 15 24.81 10.58 -9.12
CA ARG A 15 23.92 11.71 -9.42
C ARG A 15 22.88 11.95 -8.34
N TYR A 16 22.29 10.88 -7.80
CA TYR A 16 21.28 11.00 -6.75
C TYR A 16 21.88 11.49 -5.42
N ARG A 17 23.14 11.14 -5.12
CA ARG A 17 23.89 11.71 -3.99
C ARG A 17 24.24 13.17 -4.22
N GLU A 18 24.75 13.53 -5.39
CA GLU A 18 25.10 14.92 -5.76
C GLU A 18 23.87 15.84 -5.66
N LYS A 19 22.70 15.35 -6.01
CA LYS A 19 21.42 16.09 -5.90
C LYS A 19 20.80 16.07 -4.49
N GLY A 20 21.40 15.38 -3.54
CA GLY A 20 20.94 15.29 -2.16
C GLY A 20 19.73 14.39 -1.95
N TYR A 21 19.35 13.57 -2.94
CA TYR A 21 18.28 12.60 -2.77
C TYR A 21 18.70 11.45 -1.84
N TRP A 22 19.88 10.89 -2.08
CA TRP A 22 20.49 9.89 -1.23
C TRP A 22 21.49 10.54 -0.30
N GLN A 23 21.21 10.48 0.98
CA GLN A 23 22.00 11.15 2.03
C GLN A 23 22.85 10.20 2.85
N ASP A 24 22.86 8.92 2.50
CA ASP A 24 23.59 7.85 3.21
C ASP A 24 23.24 7.76 4.71
N LEU A 25 21.98 8.02 5.04
CA LEU A 25 21.42 7.87 6.38
C LEU A 25 20.59 6.60 6.46
N PRO A 26 20.67 5.84 7.58
CA PRO A 26 19.80 4.69 7.79
C PRO A 26 18.37 5.14 8.11
N LEU A 27 17.39 4.29 7.79
CA LEU A 27 15.98 4.56 8.12
C LEU A 27 15.74 4.70 9.63
N THR A 28 16.61 4.16 10.46
CA THR A 28 16.56 4.33 11.92
C THR A 28 16.67 5.79 12.35
N ASP A 29 17.31 6.64 11.54
CA ASP A 29 17.40 8.09 11.80
C ASP A 29 16.01 8.74 11.90
N ILE A 30 15.02 8.24 11.20
CA ILE A 30 13.63 8.70 11.28
C ILE A 30 13.11 8.71 12.73
N LEU A 31 13.47 7.69 13.51
CA LEU A 31 13.10 7.60 14.93
C LEU A 31 14.15 8.22 15.84
N THR A 32 15.43 7.92 15.63
CA THR A 32 16.50 8.28 16.58
C THR A 32 16.69 9.79 16.72
N ARG A 33 16.37 10.57 15.70
CA ARG A 33 16.39 12.04 15.77
C ARG A 33 15.44 12.61 16.82
N HIS A 34 14.42 11.85 17.19
CA HIS A 34 13.41 12.22 18.20
C HIS A 34 13.56 11.43 19.52
N ALA A 35 14.63 10.67 19.70
CA ALA A 35 14.81 9.76 20.83
C ALA A 35 14.75 10.43 22.23
N ALA A 36 15.00 11.74 22.28
CA ALA A 36 14.90 12.51 23.53
C ALA A 36 13.54 13.19 23.74
N SER A 37 12.60 13.06 22.80
CA SER A 37 11.30 13.72 22.85
C SER A 37 10.26 12.94 23.65
N ASP A 38 9.54 13.62 24.50
CA ASP A 38 8.39 13.09 25.24
C ASP A 38 7.06 13.30 24.48
N SER A 39 7.09 13.87 23.27
CA SER A 39 5.92 13.98 22.40
C SER A 39 5.41 12.58 22.03
N ILE A 40 4.09 12.44 21.93
CA ILE A 40 3.47 11.16 21.62
C ILE A 40 3.70 10.80 20.16
N ALA A 41 4.32 9.63 19.94
CA ALA A 41 4.58 9.08 18.62
C ALA A 41 3.44 8.16 18.14
N VAL A 42 2.92 7.30 19.02
CA VAL A 42 1.91 6.30 18.71
C VAL A 42 0.82 6.27 19.76
N ILE A 43 -0.43 6.23 19.29
CA ILE A 43 -1.61 5.93 20.10
C ILE A 43 -2.20 4.61 19.58
N ASP A 44 -2.27 3.62 20.47
CA ASP A 44 -2.77 2.27 20.20
C ASP A 44 -3.81 1.89 21.25
N GLY A 45 -5.08 2.10 20.93
CA GLY A 45 -6.17 2.01 21.92
C GLY A 45 -6.00 3.06 23.02
N GLU A 46 -5.90 2.62 24.26
CA GLU A 46 -5.65 3.49 25.41
C GLU A 46 -4.15 3.68 25.69
N ARG A 47 -3.26 2.93 25.01
CA ARG A 47 -1.81 3.08 25.17
C ARG A 47 -1.30 4.26 24.36
N GLN A 48 -0.39 5.01 24.96
CA GLN A 48 0.34 6.07 24.30
C GLN A 48 1.84 5.84 24.50
N LEU A 49 2.59 5.91 23.41
CA LEU A 49 4.05 5.82 23.44
C LEU A 49 4.64 7.14 22.97
N SER A 50 5.49 7.74 23.79
CA SER A 50 6.32 8.87 23.36
C SER A 50 7.41 8.39 22.39
N TYR A 51 8.06 9.33 21.70
CA TYR A 51 9.23 9.02 20.87
C TYR A 51 10.34 8.39 21.69
N ARG A 52 10.58 8.89 22.90
CA ARG A 52 11.55 8.31 23.84
C ARG A 52 11.20 6.85 24.15
N GLU A 53 9.94 6.58 24.50
CA GLU A 53 9.47 5.24 24.83
C GLU A 53 9.51 4.30 23.62
N LEU A 54 9.10 4.77 22.43
CA LEU A 54 9.17 3.99 21.19
C LEU A 54 10.62 3.62 20.84
N ASN A 55 11.54 4.59 20.94
CA ASN A 55 12.96 4.34 20.68
C ASN A 55 13.56 3.37 21.70
N GLN A 56 13.22 3.54 22.99
CA GLN A 56 13.70 2.64 24.03
C GLN A 56 13.17 1.22 23.86
N ALA A 57 11.90 1.07 23.51
CA ALA A 57 11.30 -0.24 23.22
C ALA A 57 11.99 -0.93 22.04
N ALA A 58 12.32 -0.17 20.99
CA ALA A 58 13.07 -0.69 19.85
C ALA A 58 14.50 -1.12 20.24
N ASP A 59 15.21 -0.33 21.05
CA ASP A 59 16.53 -0.69 21.56
C ASP A 59 16.48 -1.94 22.44
N ASN A 60 15.50 -2.04 23.33
CA ASN A 60 15.29 -3.19 24.18
C ASN A 60 15.08 -4.48 23.38
N LEU A 61 14.17 -4.43 22.40
CA LEU A 61 13.90 -5.57 21.54
C LEU A 61 15.13 -5.96 20.72
N ALA A 62 15.83 -4.99 20.13
CA ALA A 62 17.04 -5.23 19.35
C ALA A 62 18.12 -5.88 20.22
N CYS A 63 18.33 -5.40 21.43
CA CYS A 63 19.29 -5.99 22.38
C CYS A 63 18.89 -7.42 22.75
N SER A 64 17.62 -7.67 23.05
CA SER A 64 17.11 -9.00 23.38
C SER A 64 17.30 -10.00 22.24
N LEU A 65 16.99 -9.58 21.00
CA LEU A 65 17.18 -10.43 19.80
C LEU A 65 18.65 -10.73 19.54
N ARG A 66 19.54 -9.76 19.75
CA ARG A 66 20.99 -9.97 19.64
C ARG A 66 21.48 -11.01 20.65
N ARG A 67 21.03 -10.96 21.90
CA ARG A 67 21.34 -11.96 22.94
C ARG A 67 20.83 -13.34 22.58
N GLN A 68 19.73 -13.45 21.85
CA GLN A 68 19.19 -14.69 21.33
C GLN A 68 19.93 -15.19 20.07
N GLY A 69 20.98 -14.49 19.62
CA GLY A 69 21.84 -14.92 18.52
C GLY A 69 21.43 -14.42 17.14
N ILE A 70 20.53 -13.45 17.04
CA ILE A 70 20.21 -12.77 15.76
C ILE A 70 21.35 -11.81 15.39
N LYS A 71 21.78 -11.86 14.13
CA LYS A 71 22.98 -11.17 13.65
C LYS A 71 22.67 -10.21 12.49
N PRO A 72 23.47 -9.15 12.31
CA PRO A 72 23.39 -8.30 11.12
C PRO A 72 23.54 -9.10 9.84
N GLY A 73 22.79 -8.71 8.80
CA GLY A 73 22.75 -9.35 7.48
C GLY A 73 21.78 -10.53 7.38
N GLU A 74 21.13 -10.91 8.48
CA GLU A 74 20.04 -11.89 8.48
C GLU A 74 18.71 -11.25 8.08
N THR A 75 17.70 -12.09 7.89
CA THR A 75 16.34 -11.68 7.54
C THR A 75 15.34 -12.13 8.60
N ALA A 76 14.21 -11.46 8.64
CA ALA A 76 13.10 -11.78 9.53
C ALA A 76 11.77 -11.81 8.77
N LEU A 77 10.89 -12.70 9.17
CA LEU A 77 9.49 -12.68 8.73
C LEU A 77 8.63 -12.12 9.87
N VAL A 78 7.90 -11.06 9.58
CA VAL A 78 7.07 -10.33 10.55
C VAL A 78 5.62 -10.31 10.07
N GLN A 79 4.69 -10.72 10.93
CA GLN A 79 3.26 -10.60 10.67
C GLN A 79 2.56 -10.06 11.91
N LEU A 80 2.38 -8.75 11.94
CA LEU A 80 1.67 -8.02 12.97
C LEU A 80 0.58 -7.15 12.36
N GLY A 81 -0.50 -6.94 13.09
CA GLY A 81 -1.57 -6.04 12.69
C GLY A 81 -1.23 -4.55 12.94
N ASN A 82 -2.27 -3.72 12.97
CA ASN A 82 -2.13 -2.30 13.28
C ASN A 82 -1.96 -2.09 14.79
N VAL A 83 -0.78 -2.43 15.28
CA VAL A 83 -0.38 -2.34 16.69
C VAL A 83 0.96 -1.64 16.83
N ALA A 84 1.22 -1.04 17.99
CA ALA A 84 2.48 -0.33 18.25
C ALA A 84 3.71 -1.24 18.09
N GLU A 85 3.56 -2.52 18.39
CA GLU A 85 4.61 -3.55 18.28
C GLU A 85 5.13 -3.71 16.84
N LEU A 86 4.34 -3.38 15.83
CA LEU A 86 4.81 -3.36 14.43
C LEU A 86 5.94 -2.34 14.23
N TYR A 87 5.76 -1.14 14.75
CA TYR A 87 6.78 -0.08 14.64
C TYR A 87 7.99 -0.35 15.52
N ILE A 88 7.78 -0.85 16.74
CA ILE A 88 8.86 -1.28 17.65
C ILE A 88 9.72 -2.34 16.95
N THR A 89 9.07 -3.34 16.37
CA THR A 89 9.73 -4.44 15.66
C THR A 89 10.48 -3.95 14.43
N PHE A 90 9.85 -3.11 13.61
CA PHE A 90 10.47 -2.57 12.40
C PHE A 90 11.77 -1.83 12.72
N PHE A 91 11.74 -0.89 13.66
CA PHE A 91 12.92 -0.13 14.04
C PHE A 91 13.96 -0.99 14.77
N ALA A 92 13.55 -1.93 15.60
CA ALA A 92 14.47 -2.85 16.28
C ALA A 92 15.28 -3.68 15.26
N LEU A 93 14.63 -4.24 14.25
CA LEU A 93 15.27 -5.02 13.21
C LEU A 93 16.23 -4.18 12.36
N LEU A 94 15.82 -2.97 11.97
CA LEU A 94 16.72 -2.04 11.27
C LEU A 94 17.94 -1.68 12.11
N LYS A 95 17.78 -1.45 13.42
CA LYS A 95 18.89 -1.18 14.34
C LYS A 95 19.86 -2.34 14.48
N LEU A 96 19.41 -3.57 14.25
CA LEU A 96 20.25 -4.77 14.22
C LEU A 96 20.93 -5.01 12.88
N GLY A 97 20.53 -4.33 11.82
CA GLY A 97 20.95 -4.67 10.46
C GLY A 97 20.27 -5.92 9.91
N VAL A 98 19.09 -6.25 10.41
CA VAL A 98 18.24 -7.36 9.97
C VAL A 98 17.14 -6.84 9.06
N SER A 99 16.96 -7.47 7.91
CA SER A 99 15.99 -7.03 6.91
C SER A 99 14.69 -7.83 7.00
N PRO A 100 13.56 -7.22 7.43
CA PRO A 100 12.29 -7.91 7.51
C PRO A 100 11.54 -7.95 6.18
N VAL A 101 10.73 -9.00 6.01
CA VAL A 101 9.50 -8.97 5.22
C VAL A 101 8.36 -8.66 6.16
N LEU A 102 7.59 -7.62 5.88
CA LEU A 102 6.39 -7.27 6.63
C LEU A 102 5.17 -7.89 5.93
N ALA A 103 4.82 -9.12 6.33
CA ALA A 103 3.62 -9.78 5.82
C ALA A 103 2.36 -9.06 6.32
N LEU A 104 1.33 -8.97 5.48
CA LEU A 104 0.06 -8.41 5.90
C LEU A 104 -0.64 -9.36 6.88
N PHE A 105 -1.37 -8.80 7.84
CA PHE A 105 -2.08 -9.59 8.84
C PHE A 105 -3.14 -10.52 8.23
N SER A 106 -3.64 -10.21 7.05
CA SER A 106 -4.56 -11.04 6.27
C SER A 106 -3.90 -12.19 5.51
N HIS A 107 -2.56 -12.20 5.38
CA HIS A 107 -1.85 -13.29 4.72
C HIS A 107 -1.96 -14.60 5.51
N GLN A 108 -1.96 -15.71 4.79
CA GLN A 108 -2.16 -17.03 5.33
C GLN A 108 -0.95 -17.93 5.06
N ARG A 109 -1.11 -19.23 5.26
CA ARG A 109 -0.04 -20.23 5.11
C ARG A 109 0.72 -20.14 3.79
N SER A 110 0.01 -19.95 2.69
CA SER A 110 0.62 -19.93 1.35
C SER A 110 1.62 -18.79 1.19
N GLU A 111 1.22 -17.59 1.60
CA GLU A 111 2.05 -16.40 1.51
C GLU A 111 3.25 -16.51 2.46
N LEU A 112 3.04 -16.90 3.71
CA LEU A 112 4.11 -17.02 4.70
C LEU A 112 5.16 -18.05 4.30
N ASN A 113 4.74 -19.21 3.77
CA ASN A 113 5.66 -20.22 3.26
C ASN A 113 6.49 -19.71 2.08
N ALA A 114 5.86 -18.97 1.16
CA ALA A 114 6.56 -18.41 0.02
C ALA A 114 7.60 -17.37 0.43
N TYR A 115 7.27 -16.49 1.37
CA TYR A 115 8.24 -15.52 1.91
C TYR A 115 9.39 -16.20 2.62
N ALA A 116 9.09 -17.12 3.52
CA ALA A 116 10.11 -17.84 4.27
C ALA A 116 11.06 -18.65 3.37
N SER A 117 10.54 -19.26 2.31
CA SER A 117 11.35 -19.98 1.32
C SER A 117 12.29 -19.06 0.53
N GLN A 118 11.89 -17.80 0.30
CA GLN A 118 12.73 -16.85 -0.44
C GLN A 118 13.81 -16.20 0.41
N ILE A 119 13.47 -15.80 1.64
CA ILE A 119 14.40 -15.05 2.50
C ILE A 119 15.15 -15.92 3.51
N GLU A 120 14.71 -17.16 3.76
CA GLU A 120 15.29 -18.06 4.77
C GLU A 120 15.48 -17.34 6.12
N PRO A 121 14.39 -16.87 6.78
CA PRO A 121 14.48 -15.99 7.92
C PRO A 121 15.12 -16.67 9.13
N ALA A 122 15.94 -15.92 9.86
CA ALA A 122 16.47 -16.36 11.16
C ALA A 122 15.45 -16.17 12.30
N LEU A 123 14.49 -15.29 12.10
CA LEU A 123 13.53 -14.83 13.10
C LEU A 123 12.13 -14.81 12.51
N LEU A 124 11.16 -15.29 13.29
CA LEU A 124 9.73 -15.11 13.06
C LEU A 124 9.14 -14.26 14.18
N ILE A 125 8.44 -13.18 13.81
CA ILE A 125 7.62 -12.39 14.74
C ILE A 125 6.18 -12.42 14.24
N ALA A 126 5.25 -12.89 15.07
CA ALA A 126 3.85 -13.05 14.72
C ALA A 126 2.94 -12.68 15.91
N ASP A 127 1.65 -12.92 15.77
CA ASP A 127 0.64 -12.56 16.76
C ASP A 127 -0.27 -13.76 17.08
N ARG A 128 -0.45 -14.06 18.35
CA ARG A 128 -1.36 -15.12 18.82
C ARG A 128 -2.83 -14.87 18.45
N GLN A 129 -3.20 -13.64 18.17
CA GLN A 129 -4.55 -13.30 17.68
C GLN A 129 -4.76 -13.68 16.21
N HIS A 130 -3.70 -13.93 15.45
CA HIS A 130 -3.82 -14.45 14.10
C HIS A 130 -4.19 -15.92 14.13
N ALA A 131 -5.15 -16.35 13.28
CA ALA A 131 -5.68 -17.72 13.27
C ALA A 131 -4.60 -18.80 13.13
N LEU A 132 -3.55 -18.55 12.35
CA LEU A 132 -2.43 -19.51 12.19
C LEU A 132 -1.59 -19.71 13.46
N PHE A 133 -1.54 -18.70 14.33
CA PHE A 133 -0.69 -18.69 15.52
C PHE A 133 -1.47 -18.75 16.83
N SER A 134 -2.80 -18.95 16.77
CA SER A 134 -3.64 -19.08 17.97
C SER A 134 -3.34 -20.34 18.79
N GLY A 135 -2.72 -21.35 18.17
CA GLY A 135 -2.16 -22.54 18.78
C GLY A 135 -0.75 -22.81 18.26
N ASP A 136 -0.16 -23.93 18.68
CA ASP A 136 1.23 -24.27 18.34
C ASP A 136 1.37 -25.17 17.10
N ASP A 137 0.31 -25.77 16.61
CA ASP A 137 0.37 -26.76 15.52
C ASP A 137 0.98 -26.19 14.24
N PHE A 138 0.46 -25.04 13.79
CA PHE A 138 1.02 -24.38 12.61
C PHE A 138 2.44 -23.88 12.87
N LEU A 139 2.68 -23.26 14.02
CA LEU A 139 3.98 -22.72 14.40
C LEU A 139 5.05 -23.82 14.37
N ASN A 140 4.80 -24.95 15.01
CA ASN A 140 5.73 -26.07 15.07
C ASN A 140 6.04 -26.65 13.68
N THR A 141 5.00 -26.81 12.85
CA THR A 141 5.15 -27.26 11.46
C THR A 141 5.96 -26.27 10.64
N PHE A 142 5.64 -24.98 10.74
CA PHE A 142 6.29 -23.92 10.00
C PHE A 142 7.78 -23.78 10.33
N VAL A 143 8.13 -23.82 11.62
CA VAL A 143 9.53 -23.77 12.07
C VAL A 143 10.29 -25.04 11.64
N ALA A 144 9.65 -26.21 11.67
CA ALA A 144 10.26 -27.45 11.18
C ALA A 144 10.54 -27.43 9.66
N GLU A 145 9.61 -26.87 8.88
CA GLU A 145 9.77 -26.72 7.42
C GLU A 145 10.80 -25.65 7.04
N HIS A 146 10.98 -24.62 7.87
CA HIS A 146 11.90 -23.50 7.65
C HIS A 146 13.00 -23.49 8.72
N SER A 147 13.93 -24.41 8.62
CA SER A 147 14.99 -24.66 9.62
C SER A 147 15.97 -23.50 9.85
N SER A 148 15.94 -22.47 9.01
CA SER A 148 16.67 -21.22 9.24
C SER A 148 16.15 -20.44 10.44
N ILE A 149 14.88 -20.59 10.81
CA ILE A 149 14.23 -19.90 11.94
C ILE A 149 14.80 -20.49 13.25
N ARG A 150 15.51 -19.65 13.98
CA ARG A 150 16.12 -20.00 15.28
C ARG A 150 15.43 -19.31 16.44
N VAL A 151 14.77 -18.20 16.18
CA VAL A 151 14.11 -17.38 17.20
C VAL A 151 12.67 -17.10 16.76
N VAL A 152 11.75 -17.27 17.69
CA VAL A 152 10.33 -16.95 17.53
C VAL A 152 9.93 -15.97 18.62
N GLN A 153 9.21 -14.92 18.26
CA GLN A 153 8.61 -13.97 19.19
C GLN A 153 7.14 -13.77 18.79
N LEU A 154 6.26 -13.83 19.76
CA LEU A 154 4.82 -13.77 19.54
C LEU A 154 4.20 -12.65 20.38
N HIS A 155 3.54 -11.71 19.70
CA HIS A 155 2.67 -10.74 20.35
C HIS A 155 1.45 -11.45 20.94
N ASN A 156 0.95 -10.96 22.06
CA ASN A 156 -0.15 -11.57 22.83
C ASN A 156 0.13 -13.03 23.30
N ASP A 157 1.38 -13.41 23.44
CA ASP A 157 1.79 -14.68 24.04
C ASP A 157 1.98 -14.52 25.55
N SER A 158 1.71 -15.60 26.29
CA SER A 158 1.96 -15.67 27.75
C SER A 158 3.07 -16.66 28.10
N GLY A 159 3.68 -17.30 27.09
CA GLY A 159 4.70 -18.32 27.23
C GLY A 159 6.11 -17.84 26.93
N GLU A 160 6.95 -18.80 26.53
CA GLU A 160 8.39 -18.58 26.28
C GLU A 160 8.69 -17.68 25.07
N HIS A 161 7.72 -17.49 24.16
CA HIS A 161 7.88 -16.69 22.95
C HIS A 161 7.34 -15.25 23.12
N ASN A 162 7.08 -14.81 24.34
CA ASN A 162 6.42 -13.53 24.62
C ASN A 162 7.25 -12.35 24.11
N LEU A 163 6.76 -11.70 23.05
CA LEU A 163 7.38 -10.49 22.47
C LEU A 163 7.47 -9.34 23.48
N GLN A 164 6.47 -9.20 24.35
CA GLN A 164 6.45 -8.12 25.33
C GLN A 164 7.57 -8.25 26.37
N ASP A 165 7.95 -9.46 26.74
CA ASP A 165 9.08 -9.69 27.67
C ASP A 165 10.40 -9.24 27.01
N ALA A 166 10.56 -9.51 25.71
CA ALA A 166 11.73 -9.06 24.96
C ALA A 166 11.78 -7.52 24.83
N ILE A 167 10.63 -6.88 24.63
CA ILE A 167 10.50 -5.42 24.55
C ILE A 167 10.77 -4.76 25.92
N ASN A 168 10.35 -5.39 27.00
CA ASN A 168 10.52 -4.85 28.36
C ASN A 168 11.91 -5.12 28.94
N HIS A 169 12.70 -5.99 28.33
CA HIS A 169 14.03 -6.32 28.83
C HIS A 169 15.00 -5.17 28.57
N PRO A 170 15.59 -4.55 29.61
CA PRO A 170 16.42 -3.37 29.44
C PRO A 170 17.59 -3.58 28.48
N ALA A 171 17.80 -2.64 27.59
CA ALA A 171 18.93 -2.59 26.69
C ALA A 171 20.15 -2.01 27.41
N GLU A 172 20.96 -2.89 28.02
CA GLU A 172 22.24 -2.50 28.56
C GLU A 172 23.32 -2.51 27.47
N ASP A 173 24.04 -1.41 27.32
CA ASP A 173 25.15 -1.24 26.36
C ASP A 173 24.80 -1.60 24.89
N PHE A 174 23.56 -1.28 24.48
CA PHE A 174 23.15 -1.49 23.09
C PHE A 174 23.66 -0.37 22.18
N THR A 175 24.37 -0.76 21.13
CA THR A 175 24.73 0.12 20.02
C THR A 175 24.10 -0.42 18.74
N ALA A 176 23.36 0.46 18.03
CA ALA A 176 22.74 0.08 16.76
C ALA A 176 23.80 -0.17 15.68
N THR A 177 23.55 -1.18 14.87
CA THR A 177 24.39 -1.59 13.74
C THR A 177 23.54 -1.77 12.47
N PRO A 178 22.88 -0.70 11.98
CA PRO A 178 22.07 -0.80 10.77
C PRO A 178 22.94 -1.22 9.58
N SER A 179 22.33 -1.84 8.57
CA SER A 179 23.02 -2.13 7.32
C SER A 179 23.45 -0.81 6.65
N PRO A 180 24.48 -0.82 5.79
CA PRO A 180 24.88 0.37 5.02
C PRO A 180 23.72 0.98 4.25
N ALA A 181 23.73 2.28 4.04
CA ALA A 181 22.59 3.02 3.48
C ALA A 181 22.23 2.63 2.04
N ASP A 182 23.17 2.10 1.28
CA ASP A 182 22.95 1.58 -0.07
C ASP A 182 22.70 0.07 -0.14
N GLU A 183 22.56 -0.58 1.01
CA GLU A 183 22.16 -1.99 1.13
C GLU A 183 20.66 -2.11 1.45
N VAL A 184 20.13 -3.35 1.31
CA VAL A 184 18.73 -3.63 1.61
C VAL A 184 18.43 -3.35 3.08
N ALA A 185 17.47 -2.46 3.32
CA ALA A 185 16.93 -2.20 4.65
C ALA A 185 15.84 -3.20 4.99
N TYR A 186 14.89 -3.39 4.07
CA TYR A 186 13.79 -4.34 4.23
C TYR A 186 13.14 -4.65 2.87
N PHE A 187 12.18 -5.57 2.88
CA PHE A 187 11.43 -5.96 1.69
C PHE A 187 10.01 -5.45 1.76
N GLN A 188 9.59 -4.77 0.71
CA GLN A 188 8.19 -4.52 0.45
C GLN A 188 7.56 -5.64 -0.39
N LEU A 189 6.23 -5.67 -0.41
CA LEU A 189 5.46 -6.64 -1.15
C LEU A 189 4.79 -5.97 -2.36
N SER A 190 4.90 -6.62 -3.52
CA SER A 190 4.19 -6.13 -4.71
C SER A 190 2.68 -6.18 -4.51
N GLY A 191 1.96 -5.20 -5.08
CA GLY A 191 0.49 -5.15 -5.04
C GLY A 191 -0.21 -6.11 -6.02
N GLY A 192 0.47 -7.16 -6.50
CA GLY A 192 -0.05 -8.07 -7.51
C GLY A 192 -1.33 -8.79 -7.08
N THR A 193 -2.36 -8.76 -7.94
CA THR A 193 -3.64 -9.45 -7.74
C THR A 193 -3.58 -10.92 -8.18
N THR A 194 -2.46 -11.38 -8.75
CA THR A 194 -2.27 -12.73 -9.27
C THR A 194 -1.12 -13.43 -8.55
N GLY A 195 -1.45 -14.40 -7.71
CA GLY A 195 -0.46 -15.23 -7.00
C GLY A 195 0.09 -14.59 -5.73
N THR A 196 1.18 -15.18 -5.20
CA THR A 196 1.89 -14.66 -4.04
C THR A 196 2.59 -13.36 -4.39
N PRO A 197 2.52 -12.33 -3.52
CA PRO A 197 3.26 -11.08 -3.72
C PRO A 197 4.75 -11.33 -3.91
N LYS A 198 5.36 -10.57 -4.82
CA LYS A 198 6.81 -10.61 -5.06
C LYS A 198 7.52 -9.72 -4.05
N LEU A 199 8.73 -10.08 -3.69
CA LEU A 199 9.54 -9.29 -2.76
C LEU A 199 10.30 -8.18 -3.49
N ILE A 200 10.17 -6.98 -2.95
CA ILE A 200 10.80 -5.76 -3.46
C ILE A 200 11.86 -5.32 -2.47
N PRO A 201 13.16 -5.49 -2.78
CA PRO A 201 14.22 -5.00 -1.90
C PRO A 201 14.26 -3.48 -1.93
N ARG A 202 14.18 -2.84 -0.75
CA ARG A 202 14.28 -1.40 -0.60
C ARG A 202 15.53 -1.06 0.20
N THR A 203 16.35 -0.16 -0.30
CA THR A 203 17.53 0.33 0.41
C THR A 203 17.15 1.44 1.38
N HIS A 204 18.03 1.73 2.36
CA HIS A 204 17.83 2.89 3.23
C HIS A 204 17.76 4.18 2.41
N ASN A 205 18.67 4.39 1.49
CA ASN A 205 18.72 5.60 0.67
C ASN A 205 17.46 5.85 -0.14
N ASP A 206 16.99 4.85 -0.90
CA ASP A 206 15.83 5.04 -1.76
C ASP A 206 14.55 5.25 -0.96
N TYR A 207 14.36 4.47 0.09
CA TYR A 207 13.15 4.53 0.87
C TYR A 207 13.09 5.76 1.78
N TYR A 208 14.23 6.16 2.35
CA TYR A 208 14.32 7.40 3.15
C TYR A 208 13.98 8.63 2.30
N TYR A 209 14.51 8.69 1.08
CA TYR A 209 14.19 9.76 0.15
C TYR A 209 12.67 9.80 -0.15
N SER A 210 12.08 8.65 -0.44
CA SER A 210 10.63 8.53 -0.68
C SER A 210 9.81 9.11 0.48
N VAL A 211 10.16 8.76 1.72
CA VAL A 211 9.50 9.28 2.93
C VAL A 211 9.69 10.79 3.07
N ARG A 212 10.94 11.26 2.98
CA ARG A 212 11.28 12.67 3.17
C ARG A 212 10.58 13.55 2.14
N ARG A 213 10.64 13.17 0.87
CA ARG A 213 9.99 13.94 -0.19
C ARG A 213 8.48 13.97 -0.05
N SER A 214 7.89 12.86 0.35
CA SER A 214 6.44 12.79 0.64
C SER A 214 6.05 13.73 1.78
N VAL A 215 6.85 13.79 2.85
CA VAL A 215 6.63 14.72 3.97
C VAL A 215 6.63 16.17 3.51
N GLU A 216 7.59 16.55 2.64
CA GLU A 216 7.65 17.90 2.08
C GLU A 216 6.42 18.25 1.26
N ILE A 217 6.00 17.37 0.35
CA ILE A 217 4.84 17.59 -0.52
C ILE A 217 3.54 17.65 0.28
N CYS A 218 3.35 16.76 1.24
CA CYS A 218 2.15 16.67 2.05
C CYS A 218 2.17 17.61 3.26
N GLN A 219 3.28 18.32 3.48
CA GLN A 219 3.47 19.30 4.56
C GLN A 219 3.20 18.72 5.96
N PHE A 220 3.67 17.51 6.22
CA PHE A 220 3.60 16.93 7.55
C PHE A 220 4.54 17.67 8.51
N THR A 221 4.06 17.89 9.72
CA THR A 221 4.75 18.62 10.79
C THR A 221 4.60 17.91 12.13
N GLN A 222 5.15 18.48 13.18
CA GLN A 222 4.95 18.01 14.56
C GLN A 222 3.47 18.04 14.99
N GLN A 223 2.63 18.84 14.33
CA GLN A 223 1.19 18.91 14.58
C GLN A 223 0.39 17.86 13.79
N THR A 224 1.03 17.10 12.92
CA THR A 224 0.35 16.04 12.16
C THR A 224 -0.11 14.93 13.11
N ARG A 225 -1.40 14.63 13.04
CA ARG A 225 -2.06 13.53 13.76
C ARG A 225 -2.73 12.66 12.71
N TYR A 226 -2.05 11.57 12.39
CA TYR A 226 -2.39 10.68 11.28
C TYR A 226 -3.12 9.45 11.78
N LEU A 227 -4.33 9.20 11.26
CA LEU A 227 -5.05 7.94 11.49
C LEU A 227 -4.57 6.88 10.49
N CYS A 228 -3.94 5.84 11.00
CA CYS A 228 -3.56 4.66 10.22
C CYS A 228 -4.69 3.63 10.29
N ALA A 229 -5.60 3.66 9.32
CA ALA A 229 -6.78 2.78 9.25
C ALA A 229 -6.64 1.67 8.20
N ILE A 230 -5.76 1.84 7.21
CA ILE A 230 -5.37 0.80 6.27
C ILE A 230 -4.25 -0.06 6.87
N PRO A 231 -3.94 -1.27 6.34
CA PRO A 231 -2.90 -2.12 6.91
C PRO A 231 -1.57 -1.40 7.08
N ALA A 232 -1.10 -1.25 8.31
CA ALA A 232 0.07 -0.45 8.66
C ALA A 232 1.38 -0.99 8.03
N ALA A 233 1.46 -2.29 7.79
CA ALA A 233 2.60 -2.92 7.11
C ALA A 233 2.64 -2.67 5.59
N HIS A 234 1.56 -2.17 5.00
CA HIS A 234 1.50 -1.89 3.56
C HIS A 234 2.31 -0.63 3.21
N ASN A 235 2.96 -0.64 2.03
CA ASN A 235 3.79 0.48 1.56
C ASN A 235 3.07 1.85 1.61
N TYR A 236 1.82 1.91 1.22
CA TYR A 236 1.03 3.15 1.24
C TYR A 236 0.90 3.74 2.66
N ALA A 237 0.59 2.89 3.65
CA ALA A 237 0.49 3.30 5.05
C ALA A 237 1.86 3.59 5.70
N MET A 238 2.94 3.03 5.16
CA MET A 238 4.29 3.22 5.70
C MET A 238 4.94 4.52 5.22
N SER A 239 4.85 4.85 3.93
CA SER A 239 5.77 5.82 3.31
C SER A 239 5.14 6.89 2.41
N SER A 240 3.81 6.98 2.28
CA SER A 240 3.19 7.94 1.34
C SER A 240 2.31 9.04 2.00
N PRO A 241 2.84 9.89 2.86
CA PRO A 241 4.02 9.83 3.71
C PRO A 241 3.93 8.77 4.79
N GLY A 242 2.70 8.35 5.17
CA GLY A 242 2.41 7.27 6.09
C GLY A 242 3.00 7.44 7.48
N SER A 243 3.09 6.35 8.21
CA SER A 243 3.60 6.35 9.58
C SER A 243 5.07 6.80 9.66
N LEU A 244 5.92 6.39 8.72
CA LEU A 244 7.32 6.82 8.70
C LEU A 244 7.45 8.32 8.44
N GLY A 245 6.58 8.88 7.59
CA GLY A 245 6.54 10.33 7.38
C GLY A 245 6.11 11.09 8.63
N VAL A 246 5.14 10.58 9.37
CA VAL A 246 4.72 11.15 10.66
C VAL A 246 5.87 11.13 11.66
N PHE A 247 6.57 10.00 11.79
CA PHE A 247 7.71 9.90 12.70
C PHE A 247 8.86 10.82 12.29
N LEU A 248 9.14 10.93 10.99
CA LEU A 248 10.15 11.87 10.51
C LEU A 248 9.82 13.32 10.90
N ALA A 249 8.57 13.71 10.76
CA ALA A 249 8.08 15.05 11.09
C ALA A 249 7.91 15.30 12.60
N GLY A 250 7.92 14.27 13.44
CA GLY A 250 7.70 14.37 14.88
C GLY A 250 6.23 14.45 15.30
N GLY A 251 5.31 14.01 14.44
CA GLY A 251 3.87 13.95 14.70
C GLY A 251 3.41 12.72 15.47
N THR A 252 2.12 12.44 15.43
CA THR A 252 1.48 11.33 16.14
C THR A 252 0.74 10.41 15.16
N VAL A 253 0.99 9.11 15.23
CA VAL A 253 0.22 8.07 14.56
C VAL A 253 -0.86 7.55 15.52
N VAL A 254 -2.11 7.57 15.06
CA VAL A 254 -3.25 6.95 15.76
C VAL A 254 -3.60 5.68 15.01
N LEU A 255 -3.56 4.52 15.65
CA LEU A 255 -3.85 3.24 15.03
C LEU A 255 -5.34 2.91 15.10
N ALA A 256 -5.90 2.46 13.99
CA ALA A 256 -7.22 1.86 13.90
C ALA A 256 -7.11 0.43 13.37
N ALA A 257 -7.94 -0.48 13.89
CA ALA A 257 -7.91 -1.88 13.49
C ALA A 257 -8.40 -2.10 12.05
N ASP A 258 -9.33 -1.27 11.60
CA ASP A 258 -9.90 -1.29 10.26
C ASP A 258 -10.41 0.11 9.84
N PRO A 259 -10.74 0.34 8.55
CA PRO A 259 -11.17 1.64 8.05
C PRO A 259 -12.66 1.93 8.21
N SER A 260 -13.42 1.16 8.99
CA SER A 260 -14.87 1.40 9.18
C SER A 260 -15.14 2.77 9.80
N ALA A 261 -16.21 3.42 9.38
CA ALA A 261 -16.63 4.72 9.93
C ALA A 261 -16.93 4.60 11.43
N THR A 262 -17.58 3.52 11.85
CA THR A 262 -17.92 3.26 13.25
C THR A 262 -16.71 3.26 14.18
N LEU A 263 -15.56 2.76 13.69
CA LEU A 263 -14.31 2.75 14.45
C LEU A 263 -13.53 4.06 14.26
N CYS A 264 -13.42 4.56 13.04
CA CYS A 264 -12.56 5.68 12.70
C CYS A 264 -13.11 7.04 13.16
N PHE A 265 -14.41 7.29 13.02
CA PHE A 265 -14.99 8.61 13.37
C PHE A 265 -14.80 8.97 14.84
N PRO A 266 -15.07 8.07 15.81
CA PRO A 266 -14.78 8.34 17.22
C PRO A 266 -13.29 8.56 17.50
N LEU A 267 -12.38 7.84 16.83
CA LEU A 267 -10.93 8.03 16.99
C LEU A 267 -10.47 9.39 16.45
N ILE A 268 -11.03 9.84 15.33
CA ILE A 268 -10.75 11.14 14.73
C ILE A 268 -11.14 12.25 15.72
N GLU A 269 -12.34 12.16 16.29
CA GLU A 269 -12.84 13.13 17.28
C GLU A 269 -12.00 13.11 18.57
N LYS A 270 -11.83 11.92 19.17
CA LYS A 270 -11.11 11.75 20.45
C LYS A 270 -9.68 12.26 20.37
N HIS A 271 -8.96 11.92 19.30
CA HIS A 271 -7.54 12.22 19.15
C HIS A 271 -7.26 13.41 18.25
N GLN A 272 -8.30 14.14 17.81
CA GLN A 272 -8.16 15.32 16.94
C GLN A 272 -7.29 15.04 15.70
N VAL A 273 -7.56 13.92 15.04
CA VAL A 273 -6.87 13.51 13.81
C VAL A 273 -7.07 14.56 12.73
N ASN A 274 -6.00 14.96 12.06
CA ASN A 274 -6.04 15.95 10.98
C ASN A 274 -5.67 15.41 9.60
N VAL A 275 -5.12 14.21 9.52
CA VAL A 275 -4.79 13.53 8.26
C VAL A 275 -5.15 12.06 8.36
N THR A 276 -5.70 11.51 7.29
CA THR A 276 -5.81 10.05 7.11
C THR A 276 -5.65 9.65 5.67
N ALA A 277 -5.39 8.38 5.43
CA ALA A 277 -5.26 7.79 4.10
C ALA A 277 -6.23 6.62 3.96
N LEU A 278 -6.97 6.59 2.85
CA LEU A 278 -7.95 5.56 2.54
C LEU A 278 -7.74 5.02 1.12
N VAL A 279 -8.38 3.91 0.86
CA VAL A 279 -8.60 3.37 -0.49
C VAL A 279 -10.04 3.72 -0.95
N PRO A 280 -10.33 3.77 -2.27
CA PRO A 280 -11.65 4.18 -2.75
C PRO A 280 -12.85 3.44 -2.14
N PRO A 281 -12.82 2.11 -1.92
CA PRO A 281 -13.92 1.42 -1.24
C PRO A 281 -14.21 1.96 0.17
N ALA A 282 -13.17 2.27 0.94
CA ALA A 282 -13.33 2.83 2.28
C ALA A 282 -13.93 4.26 2.25
N VAL A 283 -13.56 5.06 1.23
CA VAL A 283 -14.18 6.39 1.01
C VAL A 283 -15.68 6.26 0.79
N SER A 284 -16.11 5.33 -0.06
CA SER A 284 -17.54 5.11 -0.32
C SER A 284 -18.28 4.68 0.95
N LEU A 285 -17.68 3.83 1.79
CA LEU A 285 -18.27 3.43 3.06
C LEU A 285 -18.40 4.62 4.03
N TRP A 286 -17.43 5.51 4.08
CA TRP A 286 -17.52 6.72 4.89
C TRP A 286 -18.63 7.67 4.40
N LEU A 287 -18.72 7.88 3.09
CA LEU A 287 -19.78 8.70 2.49
C LEU A 287 -21.16 8.08 2.73
N GLN A 288 -21.28 6.77 2.65
CA GLN A 288 -22.52 6.06 2.97
C GLN A 288 -22.91 6.22 4.44
N ALA A 289 -21.95 6.04 5.37
CA ALA A 289 -22.17 6.22 6.80
C ALA A 289 -22.69 7.62 7.14
N LEU A 290 -22.12 8.66 6.52
CA LEU A 290 -22.59 10.04 6.69
C LEU A 290 -24.02 10.22 6.15
N THR A 291 -24.37 9.57 5.05
CA THR A 291 -25.74 9.59 4.49
C THR A 291 -26.74 8.87 5.40
N GLU A 292 -26.31 7.81 6.08
CA GLU A 292 -27.11 7.00 7.00
C GLU A 292 -27.23 7.58 8.41
N GLY A 293 -26.57 8.71 8.67
CA GLY A 293 -26.75 9.48 9.91
C GLY A 293 -25.56 9.51 10.86
N GLU A 294 -24.40 8.97 10.48
CA GLU A 294 -23.16 9.19 11.23
C GLU A 294 -22.80 10.68 11.27
N SER A 295 -22.20 11.09 12.37
CA SER A 295 -22.00 12.50 12.64
C SER A 295 -20.79 13.08 11.91
N ARG A 296 -21.02 13.96 10.95
CA ARG A 296 -19.97 14.76 10.34
C ARG A 296 -19.18 15.59 11.37
N ALA A 297 -19.78 15.96 12.49
CA ALA A 297 -19.10 16.71 13.55
C ALA A 297 -17.89 15.99 14.12
N GLN A 298 -17.89 14.65 14.11
CA GLN A 298 -16.73 13.84 14.52
C GLN A 298 -15.51 14.01 13.61
N LEU A 299 -15.71 14.48 12.38
CA LEU A 299 -14.66 14.71 11.39
C LEU A 299 -14.14 16.15 11.36
N ALA A 300 -14.56 17.00 12.29
CA ALA A 300 -14.26 18.44 12.27
C ALA A 300 -12.76 18.78 12.30
N SER A 301 -11.93 17.94 12.92
CA SER A 301 -10.47 18.11 12.96
C SER A 301 -9.76 17.69 11.68
N LEU A 302 -10.40 16.86 10.83
CA LEU A 302 -9.80 16.32 9.62
C LEU A 302 -9.60 17.42 8.58
N LYS A 303 -8.35 17.61 8.15
CA LYS A 303 -7.97 18.64 7.17
C LYS A 303 -7.61 18.04 5.81
N LEU A 304 -7.02 16.84 5.81
CA LEU A 304 -6.52 16.18 4.60
C LEU A 304 -6.94 14.71 4.59
N LEU A 305 -7.59 14.30 3.51
CA LEU A 305 -7.85 12.90 3.18
C LEU A 305 -7.03 12.54 1.95
N GLN A 306 -6.08 11.64 2.11
CA GLN A 306 -5.35 11.03 1.02
C GLN A 306 -6.13 9.81 0.51
N VAL A 307 -6.24 9.67 -0.79
CA VAL A 307 -6.88 8.50 -1.42
C VAL A 307 -5.95 7.92 -2.48
N GLY A 308 -5.63 6.66 -2.32
CA GLY A 308 -4.71 5.94 -3.19
C GLY A 308 -4.98 4.44 -3.22
N GLY A 309 -4.07 3.68 -3.79
CA GLY A 309 -4.18 2.23 -3.92
C GLY A 309 -4.99 1.75 -5.12
N ALA A 310 -5.95 2.53 -5.58
CA ALA A 310 -6.71 2.37 -6.83
C ALA A 310 -7.16 3.75 -7.31
N ARG A 311 -7.60 3.84 -8.58
CA ARG A 311 -8.14 5.09 -9.10
C ARG A 311 -9.43 5.47 -8.37
N LEU A 312 -9.49 6.70 -7.89
CA LEU A 312 -10.71 7.30 -7.35
C LEU A 312 -11.52 7.90 -8.51
N SER A 313 -12.82 7.57 -8.60
CA SER A 313 -13.68 8.20 -9.60
C SER A 313 -13.83 9.70 -9.35
N ALA A 314 -13.95 10.50 -10.41
CA ALA A 314 -14.18 11.93 -10.28
C ALA A 314 -15.46 12.25 -9.48
N THR A 315 -16.48 11.42 -9.59
CA THR A 315 -17.74 11.54 -8.84
C THR A 315 -17.50 11.43 -7.33
N LEU A 316 -16.74 10.43 -6.88
CA LEU A 316 -16.40 10.28 -5.47
C LEU A 316 -15.41 11.36 -5.01
N ALA A 317 -14.44 11.71 -5.86
CA ALA A 317 -13.47 12.76 -5.56
C ALA A 317 -14.15 14.10 -5.26
N ALA A 318 -15.14 14.49 -6.07
CA ALA A 318 -15.89 15.73 -5.89
C ALA A 318 -16.71 15.76 -4.59
N ARG A 319 -17.17 14.61 -4.10
CA ARG A 319 -17.97 14.49 -2.88
C ARG A 319 -17.16 14.69 -1.59
N ILE A 320 -15.86 14.42 -1.61
CA ILE A 320 -15.02 14.46 -0.41
C ILE A 320 -14.99 15.86 0.23
N PRO A 321 -14.66 16.94 -0.47
CA PRO A 321 -14.69 18.28 0.12
C PRO A 321 -16.09 18.69 0.60
N ALA A 322 -17.12 18.34 -0.14
CA ALA A 322 -18.51 18.73 0.13
C ALA A 322 -19.11 17.99 1.34
N GLU A 323 -18.90 16.67 1.43
CA GLU A 323 -19.59 15.81 2.40
C GLU A 323 -18.72 15.47 3.60
N ILE A 324 -17.43 15.17 3.42
CA ILE A 324 -16.48 14.93 4.51
C ILE A 324 -15.98 16.25 5.10
N GLY A 325 -15.78 17.25 4.26
CA GLY A 325 -15.42 18.60 4.69
C GLY A 325 -13.92 18.84 4.84
N CYS A 326 -13.09 18.03 4.18
CA CYS A 326 -11.63 18.18 4.17
C CYS A 326 -11.09 18.24 2.75
N GLN A 327 -9.83 18.62 2.62
CA GLN A 327 -9.13 18.59 1.33
C GLN A 327 -8.84 17.15 0.90
N LEU A 328 -9.03 16.87 -0.40
CA LEU A 328 -8.60 15.63 -1.03
C LEU A 328 -7.17 15.78 -1.57
N GLN A 329 -6.34 14.76 -1.36
CA GLN A 329 -5.11 14.55 -2.10
C GLN A 329 -5.13 13.15 -2.73
N GLN A 330 -5.04 13.08 -4.05
CA GLN A 330 -4.91 11.79 -4.72
C GLN A 330 -3.44 11.34 -4.71
N VAL A 331 -3.25 10.05 -4.45
CA VAL A 331 -1.94 9.39 -4.40
C VAL A 331 -1.94 8.21 -5.36
N PHE A 332 -1.10 8.27 -6.38
CA PHE A 332 -0.85 7.16 -7.27
C PHE A 332 0.59 6.69 -7.10
N GLY A 333 0.76 5.57 -6.45
CA GLY A 333 2.06 5.00 -6.13
C GLY A 333 2.07 3.49 -6.20
N MET A 334 3.26 2.94 -6.08
CA MET A 334 3.51 1.52 -6.09
C MET A 334 4.64 1.15 -5.11
N ALA A 335 4.61 -0.06 -4.58
CA ALA A 335 5.64 -0.54 -3.67
C ALA A 335 7.02 -0.65 -4.36
N GLU A 336 7.02 -0.77 -5.68
CA GLU A 336 8.20 -0.79 -6.55
C GLU A 336 8.92 0.57 -6.63
N GLY A 337 8.24 1.66 -6.28
CA GLY A 337 8.89 2.98 -6.19
C GLY A 337 7.97 4.15 -6.47
N LEU A 338 7.86 4.54 -7.73
CA LEU A 338 7.18 5.76 -8.18
C LEU A 338 5.95 6.13 -7.36
N VAL A 339 5.93 7.37 -6.87
CA VAL A 339 4.77 7.97 -6.19
C VAL A 339 4.45 9.31 -6.83
N ASN A 340 3.17 9.49 -7.12
CA ASN A 340 2.60 10.72 -7.66
C ASN A 340 1.58 11.27 -6.68
N TYR A 341 1.58 12.56 -6.50
CA TYR A 341 0.63 13.27 -5.65
C TYR A 341 -0.03 14.40 -6.44
N THR A 342 -1.33 14.63 -6.25
CA THR A 342 -1.85 15.97 -6.44
C THR A 342 -1.25 16.86 -5.37
N ARG A 343 -0.92 18.10 -5.71
CA ARG A 343 -0.34 19.06 -4.75
C ARG A 343 -1.46 19.76 -3.97
N LEU A 344 -1.14 20.22 -2.77
CA LEU A 344 -2.13 20.84 -1.88
C LEU A 344 -2.66 22.16 -2.42
N ASP A 345 -1.92 22.82 -3.29
CA ASP A 345 -2.27 24.08 -3.97
C ASP A 345 -2.79 23.88 -5.41
N ASP A 346 -2.94 22.64 -5.85
CA ASP A 346 -3.54 22.35 -7.17
C ASP A 346 -5.00 22.83 -7.23
N SER A 347 -5.46 23.13 -8.43
CA SER A 347 -6.87 23.44 -8.67
C SER A 347 -7.78 22.25 -8.37
N ALA A 348 -9.04 22.53 -8.01
CA ALA A 348 -10.03 21.47 -7.78
C ALA A 348 -10.17 20.54 -9.00
N GLU A 349 -10.06 21.08 -10.22
CA GLU A 349 -10.09 20.29 -11.45
C GLU A 349 -8.95 19.26 -11.50
N LYS A 350 -7.70 19.67 -11.22
CA LYS A 350 -6.54 18.77 -11.20
C LYS A 350 -6.67 17.72 -10.09
N ILE A 351 -7.11 18.11 -8.90
CA ILE A 351 -7.29 17.21 -7.76
C ILE A 351 -8.37 16.16 -8.04
N ILE A 352 -9.47 16.53 -8.70
CA ILE A 352 -10.59 15.64 -8.98
C ILE A 352 -10.28 14.70 -10.15
N HIS A 353 -9.65 15.20 -11.22
CA HIS A 353 -9.55 14.49 -12.50
C HIS A 353 -8.20 13.84 -12.78
N THR A 354 -7.18 14.10 -11.95
CA THR A 354 -5.84 13.51 -12.12
C THR A 354 -5.37 12.80 -10.86
N GLN A 355 -4.30 12.02 -11.00
CA GLN A 355 -3.60 11.41 -9.88
C GLN A 355 -2.27 12.13 -9.59
N GLY A 356 -2.19 13.40 -9.95
CA GLY A 356 -1.02 14.24 -9.71
C GLY A 356 0.14 13.97 -10.67
N TYR A 357 1.33 14.29 -10.23
CA TYR A 357 2.56 14.09 -10.99
C TYR A 357 3.69 13.61 -10.07
N PRO A 358 4.81 13.09 -10.64
CA PRO A 358 5.90 12.51 -9.87
C PRO A 358 6.43 13.45 -8.79
N MET A 359 6.76 12.88 -7.63
CA MET A 359 7.24 13.67 -6.51
C MET A 359 8.70 14.15 -6.65
N CYS A 360 9.49 13.46 -7.47
CA CYS A 360 10.89 13.81 -7.71
C CYS A 360 11.07 14.41 -9.11
N PRO A 361 11.80 15.54 -9.26
CA PRO A 361 12.11 16.09 -10.58
C PRO A 361 12.92 15.14 -11.48
N ASP A 362 13.66 14.20 -10.90
CA ASP A 362 14.46 13.20 -11.61
C ASP A 362 13.73 11.86 -11.79
N ASP A 363 12.44 11.79 -11.46
CA ASP A 363 11.61 10.67 -11.90
C ASP A 363 11.42 10.76 -13.41
N GLU A 364 11.81 9.71 -14.10
CA GLU A 364 11.61 9.58 -15.54
C GLU A 364 10.35 8.73 -15.76
N VAL A 365 9.31 9.34 -16.31
CA VAL A 365 8.03 8.69 -16.60
C VAL A 365 7.63 8.97 -18.04
N TRP A 366 7.28 7.93 -18.77
CA TRP A 366 6.75 8.03 -20.12
C TRP A 366 5.76 6.91 -20.42
N VAL A 367 5.07 7.02 -21.56
CA VAL A 367 3.98 6.12 -21.95
C VAL A 367 4.41 5.33 -23.17
N ALA A 368 4.25 4.00 -23.11
CA ALA A 368 4.62 3.07 -24.17
C ALA A 368 3.39 2.44 -24.85
N ASP A 369 3.53 2.15 -26.15
CA ASP A 369 2.61 1.28 -26.88
C ASP A 369 2.82 -0.22 -26.50
N ALA A 370 2.09 -1.11 -27.16
CA ALA A 370 2.19 -2.57 -26.92
C ALA A 370 3.56 -3.14 -27.32
N GLU A 371 4.25 -2.50 -28.25
CA GLU A 371 5.57 -2.89 -28.77
C GLU A 371 6.72 -2.28 -27.95
N GLY A 372 6.41 -1.38 -27.01
CA GLY A 372 7.40 -0.70 -26.17
C GLY A 372 7.95 0.61 -26.73
N ASN A 373 7.32 1.16 -27.78
CA ASN A 373 7.72 2.45 -28.35
C ASN A 373 7.05 3.61 -27.59
N PRO A 374 7.71 4.77 -27.46
CA PRO A 374 7.09 5.94 -26.86
C PRO A 374 5.85 6.42 -27.62
N LEU A 375 4.78 6.71 -26.90
CA LEU A 375 3.57 7.32 -27.44
C LEU A 375 3.63 8.85 -27.33
N PRO A 376 2.92 9.57 -28.22
CA PRO A 376 2.73 11.02 -28.10
C PRO A 376 2.06 11.41 -26.77
N GLN A 377 2.33 12.62 -26.33
CA GLN A 377 1.73 13.19 -25.12
C GLN A 377 0.19 13.21 -25.22
N GLY A 378 -0.46 12.80 -24.14
CA GLY A 378 -1.93 12.72 -24.06
C GLY A 378 -2.51 11.37 -24.48
N GLU A 379 -1.76 10.53 -25.18
CA GLU A 379 -2.22 9.20 -25.54
C GLU A 379 -2.14 8.23 -24.37
N VAL A 380 -3.02 7.24 -24.38
CA VAL A 380 -3.10 6.20 -23.35
C VAL A 380 -2.19 5.02 -23.71
N GLY A 381 -1.35 4.61 -22.77
CA GLY A 381 -0.49 3.44 -22.92
C GLY A 381 0.11 2.98 -21.61
N ARG A 382 1.10 2.10 -21.70
CA ARG A 382 1.75 1.50 -20.53
C ARG A 382 2.70 2.47 -19.85
N LEU A 383 2.62 2.56 -18.53
CA LEU A 383 3.54 3.35 -17.73
C LEU A 383 4.92 2.71 -17.72
N MET A 384 5.94 3.50 -18.08
CA MET A 384 7.36 3.18 -17.96
C MET A 384 8.02 4.17 -17.01
N THR A 385 8.77 3.68 -16.03
CA THR A 385 9.39 4.55 -15.01
C THR A 385 10.74 4.06 -14.52
N ARG A 386 11.61 5.01 -14.18
CA ARG A 386 12.82 4.80 -13.39
C ARG A 386 13.14 6.08 -12.60
N GLY A 387 13.84 5.95 -11.50
CA GLY A 387 14.16 7.10 -10.67
C GLY A 387 14.88 6.73 -9.38
N PRO A 388 15.13 7.72 -8.50
CA PRO A 388 15.99 7.55 -7.34
C PRO A 388 15.40 6.65 -6.24
N TYR A 389 14.11 6.35 -6.30
CA TYR A 389 13.43 5.46 -5.36
C TYR A 389 12.59 4.39 -6.06
N THR A 390 12.71 4.24 -7.36
CA THR A 390 12.15 3.12 -8.11
C THR A 390 13.18 2.00 -8.19
N PHE A 391 12.80 0.81 -7.73
CA PHE A 391 13.68 -0.35 -7.67
C PHE A 391 14.20 -0.79 -9.04
N ARG A 392 15.20 -1.67 -9.04
CA ARG A 392 15.81 -2.19 -10.26
C ARG A 392 15.55 -3.68 -10.50
N GLY A 393 14.83 -4.34 -9.63
CA GLY A 393 14.46 -5.74 -9.79
C GLY A 393 13.82 -6.36 -8.55
N TYR A 394 12.92 -7.31 -8.76
CA TYR A 394 12.37 -8.14 -7.71
C TYR A 394 13.41 -9.14 -7.20
N TYR A 395 13.28 -9.52 -5.94
CA TYR A 395 14.20 -10.43 -5.27
C TYR A 395 14.06 -11.85 -5.78
N LYS A 396 15.18 -12.44 -6.25
CA LYS A 396 15.32 -13.85 -6.66
C LYS A 396 14.34 -14.34 -7.75
N ILE A 397 13.86 -13.48 -8.62
CA ILE A 397 13.00 -13.86 -9.76
C ILE A 397 13.49 -13.28 -11.10
N PRO A 398 14.67 -13.70 -11.57
CA PRO A 398 15.30 -13.13 -12.77
C PRO A 398 14.46 -13.25 -14.04
N GLN A 399 13.68 -14.32 -14.22
CA GLN A 399 12.82 -14.49 -15.39
C GLN A 399 11.72 -13.40 -15.45
N HIS A 400 11.12 -13.10 -14.31
CA HIS A 400 10.13 -12.03 -14.24
C HIS A 400 10.78 -10.64 -14.44
N ASN A 401 11.96 -10.42 -13.88
CA ASN A 401 12.69 -9.18 -14.06
C ASN A 401 13.04 -8.92 -15.53
N ALA A 402 13.39 -9.95 -16.30
CA ALA A 402 13.68 -9.84 -17.72
C ALA A 402 12.49 -9.32 -18.55
N SER A 403 11.26 -9.53 -18.11
CA SER A 403 10.05 -9.01 -18.77
C SER A 403 9.50 -7.72 -18.15
N ALA A 404 9.83 -7.44 -16.89
CA ALA A 404 9.31 -6.29 -16.17
C ALA A 404 10.12 -4.99 -16.41
N PHE A 405 11.34 -5.11 -16.91
CA PHE A 405 12.24 -3.99 -17.20
C PHE A 405 12.66 -4.00 -18.65
N ASP A 406 12.77 -2.81 -19.25
CA ASP A 406 13.37 -2.66 -20.57
C ASP A 406 14.92 -2.67 -20.50
N ALA A 407 15.57 -2.60 -21.67
CA ALA A 407 17.03 -2.59 -21.79
C ALA A 407 17.69 -1.38 -21.11
N ASN A 408 16.95 -0.30 -20.88
CA ASN A 408 17.42 0.93 -20.24
C ASN A 408 17.11 0.99 -18.73
N GLY A 409 16.54 -0.09 -18.18
CA GLY A 409 16.18 -0.19 -16.77
C GLY A 409 14.89 0.52 -16.38
N PHE A 410 14.02 0.84 -17.33
CA PHE A 410 12.68 1.32 -17.04
C PHE A 410 11.78 0.16 -16.61
N TYR A 411 11.12 0.34 -15.49
CA TYR A 411 10.12 -0.59 -14.98
C TYR A 411 8.78 -0.36 -15.68
N CYS A 412 8.18 -1.43 -16.18
CA CYS A 412 6.83 -1.45 -16.73
C CYS A 412 5.87 -1.97 -15.66
N SER A 413 5.04 -1.10 -15.10
CA SER A 413 4.14 -1.46 -14.00
C SER A 413 2.89 -2.24 -14.43
N GLY A 414 2.57 -2.20 -15.73
CA GLY A 414 1.30 -2.72 -16.26
C GLY A 414 0.10 -1.80 -16.01
N ASP A 415 0.34 -0.60 -15.47
CA ASP A 415 -0.68 0.45 -15.41
C ASP A 415 -0.82 1.13 -16.77
N LEU A 416 -2.04 1.40 -17.17
CA LEU A 416 -2.36 2.23 -18.32
C LEU A 416 -2.60 3.65 -17.86
N ILE A 417 -1.85 4.59 -18.42
CA ILE A 417 -1.91 6.00 -18.05
C ILE A 417 -1.91 6.90 -19.29
N SER A 418 -2.32 8.15 -19.09
CA SER A 418 -2.01 9.26 -19.98
C SER A 418 -1.33 10.38 -19.19
N ILE A 419 -0.52 11.18 -19.87
CA ILE A 419 0.18 12.33 -19.28
C ILE A 419 -0.25 13.57 -20.05
N ASP A 420 -0.79 14.57 -19.35
CA ASP A 420 -1.22 15.82 -19.97
C ASP A 420 -0.02 16.76 -20.28
N PRO A 421 -0.23 17.87 -21.01
CA PRO A 421 0.84 18.82 -21.32
C PRO A 421 1.54 19.46 -20.10
N GLU A 422 0.89 19.47 -18.96
CA GLU A 422 1.44 20.00 -17.70
C GLU A 422 2.14 18.94 -16.86
N GLY A 423 2.16 17.67 -17.33
CA GLY A 423 2.81 16.56 -16.66
C GLY A 423 1.94 15.78 -15.66
N TYR A 424 0.66 16.10 -15.56
CA TYR A 424 -0.25 15.37 -14.68
C TYR A 424 -0.62 14.02 -15.28
N ILE A 425 -0.61 13.01 -14.42
CA ILE A 425 -0.93 11.62 -14.78
C ILE A 425 -2.41 11.35 -14.52
N THR A 426 -3.06 10.75 -15.50
CA THR A 426 -4.38 10.14 -15.32
C THR A 426 -4.27 8.64 -15.49
N VAL A 427 -4.59 7.90 -14.44
CA VAL A 427 -4.64 6.42 -14.49
C VAL A 427 -5.90 6.00 -15.25
N GLN A 428 -5.72 5.16 -16.24
CA GLN A 428 -6.80 4.64 -17.10
C GLN A 428 -7.16 3.17 -16.76
N GLY A 429 -6.37 2.51 -15.91
CA GLY A 429 -6.61 1.15 -15.47
C GLY A 429 -5.35 0.28 -15.51
N ARG A 430 -5.59 -1.03 -15.49
CA ARG A 430 -4.54 -2.04 -15.62
C ARG A 430 -4.64 -2.72 -16.97
N GLU A 431 -3.51 -2.96 -17.64
CA GLU A 431 -3.44 -3.70 -18.91
C GLU A 431 -4.12 -5.08 -18.80
N LYS A 432 -3.88 -5.79 -17.70
CA LYS A 432 -4.48 -7.11 -17.42
C LYS A 432 -5.99 -7.09 -17.10
N ASP A 433 -6.56 -5.94 -16.80
CA ASP A 433 -7.99 -5.77 -16.53
C ASP A 433 -8.75 -5.20 -17.74
N GLN A 434 -8.05 -4.97 -18.84
CA GLN A 434 -8.66 -4.61 -20.12
C GLN A 434 -9.38 -5.83 -20.70
N ILE A 435 -10.63 -5.65 -21.12
CA ILE A 435 -11.46 -6.72 -21.68
C ILE A 435 -11.38 -6.65 -23.21
N ASN A 436 -11.05 -7.76 -23.86
CA ASN A 436 -10.95 -7.85 -25.31
C ASN A 436 -12.20 -8.54 -25.88
N ARG A 437 -13.25 -7.76 -26.09
CA ARG A 437 -14.55 -8.25 -26.58
C ARG A 437 -14.60 -8.24 -28.11
N GLY A 438 -14.38 -9.40 -28.73
CA GLY A 438 -14.44 -9.54 -30.19
C GLY A 438 -13.44 -8.65 -30.94
N GLY A 439 -12.27 -8.38 -30.35
CA GLY A 439 -11.26 -7.48 -30.90
C GLY A 439 -11.37 -6.02 -30.42
N GLU A 440 -12.52 -5.64 -29.84
CA GLU A 440 -12.71 -4.32 -29.23
C GLU A 440 -12.21 -4.31 -27.79
N LYS A 441 -11.43 -3.30 -27.42
CA LYS A 441 -10.86 -3.17 -26.08
C LYS A 441 -11.74 -2.29 -25.18
N ILE A 442 -12.12 -2.86 -24.03
CA ILE A 442 -12.94 -2.18 -23.02
C ILE A 442 -12.05 -1.92 -21.80
N ALA A 443 -11.86 -0.66 -21.45
CA ALA A 443 -11.23 -0.26 -20.19
C ALA A 443 -12.25 -0.46 -19.06
N ALA A 444 -12.04 -1.44 -18.19
CA ALA A 444 -12.99 -1.75 -17.13
C ALA A 444 -13.28 -0.54 -16.23
N GLU A 445 -12.27 0.24 -15.88
CA GLU A 445 -12.42 1.42 -15.03
C GLU A 445 -13.28 2.53 -15.65
N GLU A 446 -13.26 2.69 -16.98
CA GLU A 446 -14.14 3.64 -17.67
C GLU A 446 -15.60 3.32 -17.35
N ILE A 447 -15.97 2.06 -17.49
CA ILE A 447 -17.36 1.61 -17.26
C ILE A 447 -17.72 1.65 -15.79
N GLU A 448 -16.80 1.23 -14.91
CA GLU A 448 -16.99 1.32 -13.46
C GLU A 448 -17.26 2.76 -13.02
N ASN A 449 -16.50 3.72 -13.51
CA ASN A 449 -16.68 5.14 -13.20
C ASN A 449 -18.03 5.69 -13.71
N LEU A 450 -18.48 5.25 -14.87
CA LEU A 450 -19.80 5.62 -15.38
C LEU A 450 -20.93 5.03 -14.54
N LEU A 451 -20.80 3.77 -14.15
CA LEU A 451 -21.78 3.07 -13.29
C LEU A 451 -21.91 3.75 -11.92
N LEU A 452 -20.82 4.25 -11.35
CA LEU A 452 -20.84 4.98 -10.09
C LEU A 452 -21.59 6.32 -10.14
N ARG A 453 -21.89 6.84 -11.33
CA ARG A 453 -22.76 8.02 -11.49
C ARG A 453 -24.26 7.70 -11.33
N HIS A 454 -24.62 6.41 -11.39
CA HIS A 454 -26.00 6.03 -11.19
C HIS A 454 -26.39 6.16 -9.71
N PRO A 455 -27.52 6.86 -9.38
CA PRO A 455 -27.89 7.15 -7.99
C PRO A 455 -28.04 5.92 -7.08
N ALA A 456 -28.44 4.78 -7.64
CA ALA A 456 -28.63 3.54 -6.90
C ALA A 456 -27.34 2.72 -6.74
N VAL A 457 -26.25 3.04 -7.43
CA VAL A 457 -25.00 2.27 -7.39
C VAL A 457 -24.09 2.78 -6.30
N ILE A 458 -23.69 1.90 -5.38
CA ILE A 458 -22.72 2.16 -4.31
C ILE A 458 -21.32 1.76 -4.78
N TYR A 459 -21.19 0.57 -5.37
CA TYR A 459 -19.95 0.03 -5.92
C TYR A 459 -20.18 -0.61 -7.27
N ALA A 460 -19.16 -0.55 -8.11
CA ALA A 460 -19.14 -1.23 -9.40
C ALA A 460 -17.78 -1.85 -9.66
N ALA A 461 -17.77 -3.06 -10.20
CA ALA A 461 -16.60 -3.72 -10.74
C ALA A 461 -16.95 -4.39 -12.07
N LEU A 462 -16.15 -4.16 -13.11
CA LEU A 462 -16.30 -4.82 -14.40
C LEU A 462 -15.17 -5.84 -14.59
N VAL A 463 -15.53 -7.07 -14.92
CA VAL A 463 -14.58 -8.16 -15.17
C VAL A 463 -14.87 -8.84 -16.47
N SER A 464 -13.82 -9.47 -17.06
CA SER A 464 -13.99 -10.35 -18.22
C SER A 464 -14.59 -11.69 -17.81
N MET A 465 -15.36 -12.26 -18.71
CA MET A 465 -15.78 -13.66 -18.70
C MET A 465 -15.49 -14.27 -20.07
N GLU A 466 -15.07 -15.53 -20.09
CA GLU A 466 -14.78 -16.26 -21.34
C GLU A 466 -16.03 -16.43 -22.19
N ASP A 467 -15.89 -16.28 -23.50
CA ASP A 467 -16.96 -16.49 -24.47
C ASP A 467 -16.40 -17.11 -25.76
N GLU A 468 -17.01 -18.17 -26.23
CA GLU A 468 -16.52 -18.93 -27.40
C GLU A 468 -16.51 -18.11 -28.71
N LEU A 469 -17.41 -17.14 -28.86
CA LEU A 469 -17.55 -16.35 -30.08
C LEU A 469 -16.77 -15.05 -30.05
N MET A 470 -16.77 -14.37 -28.90
CA MET A 470 -16.18 -13.05 -28.74
C MET A 470 -14.80 -13.09 -28.08
N GLY A 471 -14.32 -14.28 -27.70
CA GLY A 471 -13.13 -14.44 -26.86
C GLY A 471 -13.42 -14.06 -25.41
N GLU A 472 -13.75 -12.79 -25.20
CA GLU A 472 -14.20 -12.29 -23.89
C GLU A 472 -15.50 -11.50 -24.03
N LYS A 473 -16.32 -11.55 -22.98
CA LYS A 473 -17.48 -10.68 -22.68
C LYS A 473 -17.28 -9.98 -21.34
N SER A 474 -18.12 -9.02 -21.03
CA SER A 474 -18.02 -8.27 -19.80
C SER A 474 -19.16 -8.56 -18.82
N CYS A 475 -18.83 -8.65 -17.54
CA CYS A 475 -19.79 -8.75 -16.45
C CYS A 475 -19.58 -7.61 -15.45
N ALA A 476 -20.64 -6.83 -15.19
CA ALA A 476 -20.65 -5.81 -14.16
C ALA A 476 -21.19 -6.41 -12.86
N TYR A 477 -20.40 -6.34 -11.78
CA TYR A 477 -20.84 -6.60 -10.42
C TYR A 477 -21.17 -5.27 -9.74
N LEU A 478 -22.36 -5.16 -9.19
CA LEU A 478 -22.87 -3.94 -8.58
C LEU A 478 -23.28 -4.17 -7.13
N VAL A 479 -22.90 -3.30 -6.24
CA VAL A 479 -23.53 -3.12 -4.93
C VAL A 479 -24.47 -1.94 -5.06
N VAL A 480 -25.74 -2.15 -4.76
CA VAL A 480 -26.81 -1.19 -5.05
C VAL A 480 -27.68 -0.92 -3.81
N LYS A 481 -28.20 0.31 -3.70
CA LYS A 481 -29.13 0.71 -2.64
C LYS A 481 -30.53 0.12 -2.85
N GLU A 482 -30.90 -0.07 -4.10
CA GLU A 482 -32.18 -0.64 -4.54
C GLU A 482 -31.93 -1.54 -5.76
N PRO A 483 -32.73 -2.59 -5.96
CA PRO A 483 -32.51 -3.56 -7.03
C PRO A 483 -32.49 -2.90 -8.42
N LEU A 484 -31.45 -3.21 -9.20
CA LEU A 484 -31.30 -2.78 -10.59
C LEU A 484 -31.28 -3.98 -11.52
N ARG A 485 -32.07 -3.90 -12.60
CA ARG A 485 -32.07 -4.89 -13.67
C ARG A 485 -31.03 -4.52 -14.75
N ALA A 486 -30.47 -5.52 -15.41
CA ALA A 486 -29.48 -5.32 -16.47
C ALA A 486 -29.93 -4.34 -17.56
N VAL A 487 -31.21 -4.35 -17.92
CA VAL A 487 -31.79 -3.41 -18.91
C VAL A 487 -31.69 -1.96 -18.44
N GLN A 488 -31.93 -1.70 -17.16
CA GLN A 488 -31.85 -0.35 -16.58
C GLN A 488 -30.39 0.14 -16.56
N VAL A 489 -29.46 -0.74 -16.20
CA VAL A 489 -28.02 -0.43 -16.20
C VAL A 489 -27.53 -0.10 -17.60
N ARG A 490 -27.84 -0.94 -18.60
CA ARG A 490 -27.46 -0.70 -19.99
C ARG A 490 -28.09 0.57 -20.57
N ARG A 491 -29.36 0.85 -20.26
CA ARG A 491 -30.04 2.09 -20.64
C ARG A 491 -29.32 3.31 -20.08
N PHE A 492 -29.01 3.30 -18.79
CA PHE A 492 -28.28 4.38 -18.13
C PHE A 492 -26.93 4.61 -18.81
N LEU A 493 -26.16 3.55 -19.11
CA LEU A 493 -24.86 3.66 -19.77
C LEU A 493 -24.98 4.21 -21.20
N ARG A 494 -26.03 3.84 -21.97
CA ARG A 494 -26.29 4.44 -23.27
C ARG A 494 -26.54 5.93 -23.19
N GLU A 495 -27.25 6.37 -22.18
CA GLU A 495 -27.51 7.80 -21.92
C GLU A 495 -26.21 8.57 -21.59
N GLN A 496 -25.14 7.88 -21.15
CA GLN A 496 -23.80 8.47 -21.00
C GLN A 496 -23.04 8.61 -22.33
N GLY A 497 -23.59 8.13 -23.44
CA GLY A 497 -23.01 8.31 -24.78
C GLY A 497 -21.86 7.38 -25.13
N ILE A 498 -21.72 6.24 -24.45
CA ILE A 498 -20.66 5.25 -24.75
C ILE A 498 -21.04 4.32 -25.91
N ALA A 499 -20.01 3.70 -26.51
CA ALA A 499 -20.20 2.74 -27.58
C ALA A 499 -20.93 1.47 -27.10
N GLU A 500 -21.79 0.89 -27.97
CA GLU A 500 -22.60 -0.31 -27.65
C GLU A 500 -21.75 -1.51 -27.18
N PHE A 501 -20.55 -1.71 -27.75
CA PHE A 501 -19.68 -2.83 -27.36
C PHE A 501 -19.16 -2.73 -25.92
N LYS A 502 -19.18 -1.53 -25.32
CA LYS A 502 -18.77 -1.28 -23.94
C LYS A 502 -19.86 -1.58 -22.91
N LEU A 503 -21.09 -1.79 -23.34
CA LEU A 503 -22.18 -2.14 -22.43
C LEU A 503 -21.95 -3.52 -21.82
N PRO A 504 -22.12 -3.69 -20.50
CA PRO A 504 -21.95 -5.00 -19.87
C PRO A 504 -22.88 -6.06 -20.48
N ASP A 505 -22.30 -7.18 -20.88
CA ASP A 505 -23.06 -8.33 -21.40
C ASP A 505 -23.89 -8.96 -20.27
N ARG A 506 -23.35 -8.98 -19.05
CA ARG A 506 -23.99 -9.49 -17.84
C ARG A 506 -23.93 -8.47 -16.71
N VAL A 507 -24.95 -8.45 -15.86
CA VAL A 507 -25.02 -7.60 -14.66
C VAL A 507 -25.44 -8.47 -13.48
N GLU A 508 -24.65 -8.44 -12.40
CA GLU A 508 -24.89 -9.15 -11.15
C GLU A 508 -24.95 -8.12 -10.01
N CYS A 509 -26.05 -8.12 -9.26
CA CYS A 509 -26.13 -7.37 -8.01
C CYS A 509 -25.70 -8.27 -6.86
N VAL A 510 -24.82 -7.75 -6.01
CA VAL A 510 -24.23 -8.45 -4.86
C VAL A 510 -24.30 -7.57 -3.61
N ASP A 511 -24.28 -8.19 -2.43
CA ASP A 511 -24.32 -7.45 -1.17
C ASP A 511 -22.99 -6.74 -0.89
N SER A 512 -21.87 -7.32 -1.34
CA SER A 512 -20.54 -6.75 -1.21
C SER A 512 -19.61 -7.24 -2.32
N LEU A 513 -18.60 -6.43 -2.66
CA LEU A 513 -17.50 -6.86 -3.54
C LEU A 513 -16.39 -7.51 -2.69
N PRO A 514 -15.75 -8.57 -3.18
CA PRO A 514 -14.59 -9.13 -2.53
C PRO A 514 -13.43 -8.14 -2.59
N LEU A 515 -12.70 -8.01 -1.49
CA LEU A 515 -11.55 -7.12 -1.39
C LEU A 515 -10.27 -7.91 -1.18
N THR A 516 -9.19 -7.41 -1.75
CA THR A 516 -7.84 -7.88 -1.46
C THR A 516 -7.43 -7.49 -0.03
N ALA A 517 -6.33 -8.06 0.44
CA ALA A 517 -5.75 -7.74 1.74
C ALA A 517 -5.51 -6.24 2.00
N VAL A 518 -5.33 -5.47 0.93
CA VAL A 518 -5.09 -4.01 0.98
C VAL A 518 -6.34 -3.18 0.70
N GLY A 519 -7.51 -3.80 0.68
CA GLY A 519 -8.79 -3.11 0.48
C GLY A 519 -9.15 -2.80 -0.97
N LYS A 520 -8.43 -3.30 -1.96
CA LYS A 520 -8.79 -3.18 -3.38
C LYS A 520 -9.81 -4.24 -3.77
N VAL A 521 -10.66 -3.95 -4.76
CA VAL A 521 -11.58 -4.95 -5.32
C VAL A 521 -10.79 -6.13 -5.89
N ASP A 522 -11.13 -7.35 -5.44
CA ASP A 522 -10.50 -8.59 -5.94
C ASP A 522 -11.20 -9.08 -7.20
N LYS A 523 -10.78 -8.55 -8.36
CA LYS A 523 -11.33 -8.95 -9.66
C LYS A 523 -11.06 -10.41 -10.01
N LYS A 524 -10.01 -11.02 -9.44
CA LYS A 524 -9.72 -12.45 -9.63
C LYS A 524 -10.81 -13.30 -8.99
N GLN A 525 -11.20 -12.98 -7.76
CA GLN A 525 -12.28 -13.68 -7.07
C GLN A 525 -13.63 -13.47 -7.79
N LEU A 526 -13.90 -12.28 -8.33
CA LEU A 526 -15.09 -12.03 -9.14
C LEU A 526 -15.14 -12.91 -10.41
N ARG A 527 -14.01 -13.09 -11.10
CA ARG A 527 -13.92 -14.01 -12.25
C ARG A 527 -14.15 -15.47 -11.83
N GLN A 528 -13.64 -15.88 -10.66
CA GLN A 528 -13.88 -17.23 -10.12
C GLN A 528 -15.35 -17.46 -9.81
N TRP A 529 -16.08 -16.46 -9.30
CA TRP A 529 -17.53 -16.57 -9.10
C TRP A 529 -18.29 -16.81 -10.42
N LEU A 530 -17.86 -16.14 -11.51
CA LEU A 530 -18.46 -16.39 -12.83
C LEU A 530 -18.22 -17.82 -13.30
N ALA A 531 -16.97 -18.31 -13.20
CA ALA A 531 -16.60 -19.65 -13.61
C ALA A 531 -17.36 -20.74 -12.83
N SER A 532 -17.53 -20.58 -11.52
CA SER A 532 -18.26 -21.53 -10.67
C SER A 532 -19.77 -21.56 -10.98
N ARG A 533 -20.35 -20.44 -11.40
CA ARG A 533 -21.77 -20.36 -11.79
C ARG A 533 -22.06 -20.80 -13.22
N ALA A 534 -21.03 -20.83 -14.07
CA ALA A 534 -21.16 -21.37 -15.44
C ALA A 534 -21.12 -22.91 -15.46
N SER A 535 -20.59 -23.52 -14.40
CA SER A 535 -20.47 -24.98 -14.25
C SER A 535 -21.64 -25.61 -13.46
N ALA A 536 -22.56 -24.80 -12.93
CA ALA A 536 -23.77 -25.21 -12.23
C ALA A 536 -25.01 -24.96 -13.10
#